data_b87f181b4b9c48ff0df8e01dee3e3ce5
#
_entry.id   b87f181b4b9c48ff0df8e01dee3e3ce5
#
_cell.length_a   1.000
_cell.length_b   1.000
_cell.length_c   1.000
_cell.angle_alpha   90.00
_cell.angle_beta   90.00
_cell.angle_gamma   90.00
#
_symmetry.space_group_name_H-M   'P 1'
#
loop_
_entity.id
_entity.type
_entity.pdbx_description
1 polymer ?
#
loop_
_entity_poly.entity_id
_entity_poly.type
_entity_poly.pdbx_seq_one_letter_code
_entity_poly.pdbx_strand_id
1 'polypeptide(L)'
;DNVWIADGVGYRPVPEGVGHVVLKFSPEGELLMTIGRPGAAGDGEETLRKPSDVLVAPNGNIFVVDSHDSAAGEPVNNRVVKYDPEGRYVTSWGTSGTGRGEFAAPHALAMDSEGRLFVGDRYNNRIQVFDQDGRYLATWNQFGRPSGIFIDSDDNIYVADSESNTRRNPGWQRGIRVGSA
;
A
#
# COMPACT_ATOMS: atom_id res chain seq x y z
N ASP A 1 -7.74 20.01 -2.94
CA ASP A 1 -6.82 19.06 -2.27
C ASP A 1 -5.73 18.63 -3.24
N ASN A 2 -4.55 18.28 -2.71
CA ASN A 2 -3.44 17.78 -3.52
C ASN A 2 -3.71 16.35 -4.00
N VAL A 3 -3.13 15.98 -5.15
CA VAL A 3 -3.20 14.65 -5.73
C VAL A 3 -1.91 13.89 -5.42
N TRP A 4 -2.05 12.65 -4.96
CA TRP A 4 -0.94 11.76 -4.68
C TRP A 4 -0.97 10.57 -5.63
N ILE A 5 0.19 10.17 -6.14
CA ILE A 5 0.34 9.08 -7.11
C ILE A 5 1.48 8.18 -6.67
N ALA A 6 1.19 6.88 -6.49
CA ALA A 6 2.21 5.85 -6.37
C ALA A 6 2.57 5.35 -7.78
N ASP A 7 3.82 5.59 -8.21
CA ASP A 7 4.34 5.15 -9.52
C ASP A 7 5.21 3.91 -9.34
N GLY A 8 4.57 2.77 -9.36
CA GLY A 8 5.20 1.46 -9.14
C GLY A 8 5.85 0.84 -10.37
N VAL A 9 5.74 1.47 -11.54
CA VAL A 9 6.08 0.93 -12.87
C VAL A 9 5.35 -0.38 -13.22
N GLY A 10 5.03 -0.56 -14.47
CA GLY A 10 4.37 -1.77 -14.99
C GLY A 10 5.37 -2.85 -15.40
N TYR A 11 4.84 -3.93 -16.00
CA TYR A 11 5.60 -5.07 -16.54
C TYR A 11 6.33 -4.79 -17.87
N ARG A 12 6.28 -3.57 -18.40
CA ARG A 12 6.94 -3.19 -19.66
C ARG A 12 8.32 -2.60 -19.36
N PRO A 13 9.25 -2.63 -20.33
CA PRO A 13 10.47 -1.84 -20.20
C PRO A 13 10.13 -0.40 -19.86
N VAL A 14 10.68 0.09 -18.74
CA VAL A 14 10.43 1.43 -18.24
C VAL A 14 11.55 2.34 -18.73
N PRO A 15 11.27 3.56 -19.20
CA PRO A 15 12.30 4.51 -19.54
C PRO A 15 13.24 4.78 -18.35
N GLU A 16 14.50 5.08 -18.63
CA GLU A 16 15.45 5.47 -17.61
C GLU A 16 14.94 6.69 -16.82
N GLY A 17 15.11 6.67 -15.51
CA GLY A 17 14.69 7.75 -14.63
C GLY A 17 13.20 7.79 -14.31
N VAL A 18 12.42 6.75 -14.61
CA VAL A 18 10.96 6.70 -14.37
C VAL A 18 10.60 5.66 -13.31
N GLY A 19 9.58 5.96 -12.51
CA GLY A 19 8.97 5.05 -11.53
C GLY A 19 9.72 4.89 -10.23
N HIS A 20 9.23 3.98 -9.40
CA HIS A 20 9.72 3.69 -8.04
C HIS A 20 9.61 4.90 -7.09
N VAL A 21 8.60 5.74 -7.29
CA VAL A 21 8.37 6.98 -6.54
C VAL A 21 6.92 7.14 -6.11
N VAL A 22 6.71 8.00 -5.11
CA VAL A 22 5.42 8.62 -4.83
C VAL A 22 5.53 10.11 -5.16
N LEU A 23 4.54 10.62 -5.89
CA LEU A 23 4.49 12.00 -6.37
C LEU A 23 3.30 12.72 -5.73
N LYS A 24 3.51 13.98 -5.32
CA LYS A 24 2.45 14.88 -4.86
C LYS A 24 2.32 16.03 -5.84
N PHE A 25 1.11 16.28 -6.31
CA PHE A 25 0.80 17.39 -7.20
C PHE A 25 -0.19 18.35 -6.55
N SER A 26 -0.11 19.63 -6.93
CA SER A 26 -1.16 20.60 -6.66
C SER A 26 -2.41 20.30 -7.50
N PRO A 27 -3.58 20.91 -7.18
CA PRO A 27 -4.78 20.79 -8.01
C PRO A 27 -4.57 21.30 -9.46
N GLU A 28 -3.61 22.18 -9.67
CA GLU A 28 -3.24 22.75 -10.97
C GLU A 28 -2.25 21.86 -11.75
N GLY A 29 -1.77 20.75 -11.13
CA GLY A 29 -0.86 19.80 -11.73
C GLY A 29 0.63 20.14 -11.55
N GLU A 30 0.98 21.06 -10.64
CA GLU A 30 2.38 21.34 -10.31
C GLU A 30 2.94 20.25 -9.40
N LEU A 31 4.13 19.73 -9.71
CA LEU A 31 4.83 18.75 -8.86
C LEU A 31 5.35 19.46 -7.59
N LEU A 32 4.81 19.03 -6.43
CA LEU A 32 5.13 19.61 -5.12
C LEU A 32 6.13 18.77 -4.32
N MET A 33 6.13 17.44 -4.49
CA MET A 33 7.01 16.54 -3.74
C MET A 33 7.26 15.26 -4.54
N THR A 34 8.46 14.70 -4.39
CA THR A 34 8.83 13.36 -4.84
C THR A 34 9.42 12.57 -3.67
N ILE A 35 8.86 11.40 -3.36
CA ILE A 35 9.39 10.44 -2.38
C ILE A 35 9.97 9.26 -3.16
N GLY A 36 11.18 8.85 -2.83
CA GLY A 36 11.95 7.87 -3.59
C GLY A 36 12.85 8.52 -4.63
N ARG A 37 13.60 7.71 -5.38
CA ARG A 37 14.50 8.15 -6.44
C ARG A 37 13.98 7.68 -7.80
N PRO A 38 13.60 8.58 -8.72
CA PRO A 38 13.06 8.17 -10.03
C PRO A 38 13.97 7.20 -10.76
N GLY A 39 13.42 6.06 -11.17
CA GLY A 39 14.12 4.99 -11.89
C GLY A 39 15.05 4.11 -11.03
N ALA A 40 15.20 4.37 -9.72
CA ALA A 40 16.08 3.64 -8.83
C ALA A 40 15.28 2.78 -7.85
N ALA A 41 15.09 1.50 -8.19
CA ALA A 41 14.47 0.52 -7.30
C ALA A 41 15.40 0.15 -6.14
N GLY A 42 14.90 0.18 -4.90
CA GLY A 42 15.69 -0.20 -3.73
C GLY A 42 14.84 -0.42 -2.49
N ASP A 43 15.50 -0.87 -1.41
CA ASP A 43 14.92 -1.14 -0.09
C ASP A 43 15.45 -0.20 1.01
N GLY A 44 16.27 0.77 0.64
CA GLY A 44 16.79 1.80 1.54
C GLY A 44 15.76 2.85 1.94
N GLU A 45 16.21 3.80 2.79
CA GLU A 45 15.36 4.89 3.31
C GLU A 45 14.91 5.88 2.22
N GLU A 46 15.77 6.09 1.20
CA GLU A 46 15.54 7.04 0.11
C GLU A 46 15.02 6.35 -1.17
N THR A 47 14.76 5.05 -1.15
CA THR A 47 14.35 4.29 -2.33
C THR A 47 13.10 3.47 -2.07
N LEU A 48 12.28 3.31 -3.09
CA LEU A 48 11.11 2.44 -3.12
C LEU A 48 11.29 1.38 -4.22
N ARG A 49 10.47 0.33 -4.18
CA ARG A 49 10.44 -0.70 -5.22
C ARG A 49 9.01 -1.02 -5.59
N LYS A 50 8.53 -0.42 -6.66
CA LYS A 50 7.14 -0.58 -7.16
C LYS A 50 6.09 -0.25 -6.09
N PRO A 51 6.05 0.99 -5.54
CA PRO A 51 5.01 1.38 -4.60
C PRO A 51 3.63 1.23 -5.26
N SER A 52 2.67 0.68 -4.52
CA SER A 52 1.33 0.37 -5.03
C SER A 52 0.24 1.29 -4.48
N ASP A 53 0.46 1.87 -3.31
CA ASP A 53 -0.52 2.79 -2.72
C ASP A 53 0.15 3.80 -1.78
N VAL A 54 -0.52 4.94 -1.59
CA VAL A 54 -0.09 6.02 -0.70
C VAL A 54 -1.29 6.57 0.06
N LEU A 55 -1.13 6.76 1.37
CA LEU A 55 -2.13 7.33 2.27
C LEU A 55 -1.50 8.47 3.07
N VAL A 56 -2.20 9.60 3.16
CA VAL A 56 -1.83 10.73 4.02
C VAL A 56 -2.77 10.77 5.21
N ALA A 57 -2.21 10.62 6.41
CA ALA A 57 -2.96 10.67 7.65
C ALA A 57 -3.38 12.12 8.01
N PRO A 58 -4.39 12.31 8.88
CA PRO A 58 -4.81 13.64 9.32
C PRO A 58 -3.71 14.49 9.97
N ASN A 59 -2.70 13.87 10.57
CA ASN A 59 -1.52 14.53 11.15
C ASN A 59 -0.44 14.88 10.11
N GLY A 60 -0.67 14.58 8.83
CA GLY A 60 0.24 14.83 7.72
C GLY A 60 1.26 13.73 7.45
N ASN A 61 1.39 12.73 8.32
CA ASN A 61 2.27 11.57 8.04
C ASN A 61 1.83 10.85 6.78
N ILE A 62 2.81 10.36 6.01
CA ILE A 62 2.59 9.70 4.72
C ILE A 62 2.96 8.23 4.88
N PHE A 63 2.05 7.35 4.49
CA PHE A 63 2.25 5.91 4.49
C PHE A 63 2.26 5.39 3.06
N VAL A 64 3.23 4.56 2.72
CA VAL A 64 3.40 4.00 1.37
C VAL A 64 3.47 2.48 1.46
N VAL A 65 2.64 1.77 0.71
CA VAL A 65 2.87 0.35 0.43
C VAL A 65 3.96 0.26 -0.62
N ASP A 66 5.12 -0.20 -0.21
CA ASP A 66 6.27 -0.37 -1.09
C ASP A 66 6.38 -1.83 -1.53
N SER A 67 5.50 -2.20 -2.43
CA SER A 67 5.41 -3.52 -3.03
C SER A 67 4.46 -3.54 -4.21
N HIS A 68 4.77 -4.37 -5.19
CA HIS A 68 3.86 -4.80 -6.23
C HIS A 68 4.31 -6.17 -6.76
N ASP A 69 3.47 -6.81 -7.58
CA ASP A 69 3.83 -8.04 -8.27
C ASP A 69 5.13 -7.87 -9.05
N SER A 70 5.99 -8.85 -8.92
CA SER A 70 7.26 -8.93 -9.65
C SER A 70 7.35 -10.24 -10.43
N ALA A 71 8.16 -10.26 -11.47
CA ALA A 71 8.49 -11.50 -12.16
C ALA A 71 9.18 -12.47 -11.21
N ALA A 72 9.11 -13.77 -11.49
CA ALA A 72 9.72 -14.78 -10.64
C ALA A 72 11.24 -14.53 -10.49
N GLY A 73 11.70 -14.43 -9.25
CA GLY A 73 13.09 -14.17 -8.91
C GLY A 73 13.48 -12.68 -8.82
N GLU A 74 12.59 -11.74 -9.15
CA GLU A 74 12.84 -10.33 -8.89
C GLU A 74 12.65 -9.99 -7.40
N PRO A 75 13.49 -9.10 -6.84
CA PRO A 75 13.32 -8.64 -5.47
C PRO A 75 11.98 -7.91 -5.28
N VAL A 76 11.38 -8.09 -4.10
CA VAL A 76 10.19 -7.35 -3.64
C VAL A 76 10.46 -6.83 -2.23
N ASN A 77 9.93 -5.65 -1.90
CA ASN A 77 10.13 -5.10 -0.56
C ASN A 77 9.07 -5.61 0.43
N ASN A 78 7.81 -5.73 0.00
CA ASN A 78 6.70 -6.20 0.84
C ASN A 78 6.66 -5.52 2.21
N ARG A 79 6.70 -4.17 2.20
CA ARG A 79 6.73 -3.35 3.42
C ARG A 79 5.77 -2.16 3.33
N VAL A 80 5.48 -1.59 4.48
CA VAL A 80 4.91 -0.25 4.61
C VAL A 80 6.02 0.69 5.05
N VAL A 81 6.11 1.87 4.44
CA VAL A 81 7.07 2.92 4.79
C VAL A 81 6.30 4.14 5.28
N LYS A 82 6.74 4.70 6.41
CA LYS A 82 6.21 5.93 6.99
C LYS A 82 7.19 7.07 6.75
N TYR A 83 6.65 8.17 6.25
CA TYR A 83 7.35 9.44 6.11
C TYR A 83 6.66 10.54 6.91
N ASP A 84 7.41 11.57 7.28
CA ASP A 84 6.84 12.78 7.88
C ASP A 84 6.13 13.66 6.83
N PRO A 85 5.45 14.76 7.22
CA PRO A 85 4.75 15.63 6.28
C PRO A 85 5.64 16.28 5.23
N GLU A 86 6.95 16.37 5.47
CA GLU A 86 7.97 16.89 4.55
C GLU A 86 8.56 15.81 3.64
N GLY A 87 8.10 14.55 3.75
CA GLY A 87 8.56 13.42 2.94
C GLY A 87 9.89 12.81 3.39
N ARG A 88 10.34 13.08 4.62
CA ARG A 88 11.53 12.45 5.20
C ARG A 88 11.17 11.10 5.81
N TYR A 89 12.02 10.10 5.59
CA TYR A 89 11.86 8.77 6.16
C TYR A 89 11.78 8.81 7.70
N VAL A 90 10.81 8.09 8.26
CA VAL A 90 10.63 7.92 9.71
C VAL A 90 10.92 6.48 10.11
N THR A 91 10.22 5.52 9.51
CA THR A 91 10.37 4.10 9.79
C THR A 91 9.76 3.25 8.68
N SER A 92 10.02 1.94 8.70
CA SER A 92 9.33 0.98 7.84
C SER A 92 9.14 -0.35 8.58
N TRP A 93 8.12 -1.10 8.20
CA TRP A 93 7.87 -2.44 8.73
C TRP A 93 7.30 -3.36 7.66
N GLY A 94 7.42 -4.65 7.89
CA GLY A 94 6.98 -5.69 6.98
C GLY A 94 8.14 -6.38 6.28
N THR A 95 7.96 -7.66 6.05
CA THR A 95 8.85 -8.54 5.29
C THR A 95 8.00 -9.52 4.47
N SER A 96 8.62 -10.21 3.53
CA SER A 96 7.91 -11.24 2.75
C SER A 96 7.53 -12.44 3.61
N GLY A 97 6.26 -12.85 3.57
CA GLY A 97 5.79 -14.03 4.29
C GLY A 97 4.28 -14.06 4.55
N THR A 98 3.87 -14.94 5.48
CA THR A 98 2.47 -15.20 5.83
C THR A 98 2.14 -14.96 7.31
N GLY A 99 3.15 -14.68 8.13
CA GLY A 99 3.02 -14.39 9.55
C GLY A 99 2.44 -13.00 9.84
N ARG A 100 2.39 -12.64 11.13
CA ARG A 100 2.00 -11.29 11.57
C ARG A 100 3.10 -10.30 11.21
N GLY A 101 2.72 -9.19 10.58
CA GLY A 101 3.69 -8.20 10.08
C GLY A 101 4.47 -8.64 8.84
N GLU A 102 4.20 -9.83 8.31
CA GLU A 102 4.72 -10.28 7.02
C GLU A 102 3.66 -10.06 5.93
N PHE A 103 4.08 -9.81 4.71
CA PHE A 103 3.20 -9.50 3.59
C PHE A 103 3.55 -10.33 2.33
N ALA A 104 2.54 -10.52 1.48
CA ALA A 104 2.68 -11.03 0.14
C ALA A 104 1.93 -10.13 -0.84
N ALA A 105 2.65 -9.32 -1.59
CA ALA A 105 2.14 -8.30 -2.49
C ALA A 105 1.03 -7.43 -1.83
N PRO A 106 1.34 -6.72 -0.71
CA PRO A 106 0.42 -5.76 -0.14
C PRO A 106 0.10 -4.70 -1.19
N HIS A 107 -1.15 -4.19 -1.21
CA HIS A 107 -1.62 -3.43 -2.38
C HIS A 107 -2.43 -2.19 -2.06
N ALA A 108 -2.99 -2.09 -0.87
CA ALA A 108 -3.89 -1.00 -0.52
C ALA A 108 -3.72 -0.58 0.94
N LEU A 109 -3.96 0.70 1.21
CA LEU A 109 -3.97 1.32 2.53
C LEU A 109 -5.31 2.03 2.77
N ALA A 110 -5.77 1.99 4.01
CA ALA A 110 -6.80 2.87 4.52
C ALA A 110 -6.52 3.18 6.00
N MET A 111 -7.15 4.22 6.53
CA MET A 111 -7.07 4.58 7.95
C MET A 111 -8.47 4.91 8.46
N ASP A 112 -8.78 4.43 9.65
CA ASP A 112 -10.03 4.74 10.32
C ASP A 112 -9.94 6.02 11.19
N SER A 113 -11.05 6.36 11.84
CA SER A 113 -11.14 7.54 12.71
C SER A 113 -10.26 7.46 13.97
N GLU A 114 -9.87 6.23 14.39
CA GLU A 114 -8.95 6.00 15.52
C GLU A 114 -7.48 6.07 15.10
N GLY A 115 -7.19 6.28 13.79
CA GLY A 115 -5.85 6.34 13.24
C GLY A 115 -5.18 4.97 13.09
N ARG A 116 -5.95 3.89 13.08
CA ARG A 116 -5.46 2.54 12.77
C ARG A 116 -5.25 2.40 11.27
N LEU A 117 -4.14 1.81 10.88
CA LEU A 117 -3.75 1.61 9.48
C LEU A 117 -4.14 0.21 9.02
N PHE A 118 -4.95 0.11 7.99
CA PHE A 118 -5.41 -1.13 7.36
C PHE A 118 -4.60 -1.39 6.10
N VAL A 119 -3.88 -2.51 6.06
CA VAL A 119 -3.01 -2.92 4.96
C VAL A 119 -3.62 -4.11 4.24
N GLY A 120 -3.97 -3.93 2.98
CA GLY A 120 -4.50 -5.00 2.13
C GLY A 120 -3.38 -5.96 1.69
N ASP A 121 -3.20 -7.05 2.41
CA ASP A 121 -2.20 -8.10 2.15
C ASP A 121 -2.76 -9.10 1.12
N ARG A 122 -2.72 -8.66 -0.15
CA ARG A 122 -3.52 -9.20 -1.25
C ARG A 122 -3.29 -10.70 -1.50
N TYR A 123 -2.05 -11.16 -1.56
CA TYR A 123 -1.76 -12.57 -1.86
C TYR A 123 -1.94 -13.48 -0.65
N ASN A 124 -1.98 -12.93 0.55
CA ASN A 124 -2.37 -13.66 1.76
C ASN A 124 -3.88 -13.64 2.01
N ASN A 125 -4.69 -13.03 1.13
CA ASN A 125 -6.15 -12.96 1.23
C ASN A 125 -6.65 -12.38 2.56
N ARG A 126 -6.01 -11.31 3.05
CA ARG A 126 -6.29 -10.74 4.37
C ARG A 126 -6.05 -9.24 4.40
N ILE A 127 -6.58 -8.61 5.43
CA ILE A 127 -6.18 -7.26 5.86
C ILE A 127 -5.42 -7.42 7.17
N GLN A 128 -4.29 -6.75 7.32
CA GLN A 128 -3.62 -6.61 8.61
C GLN A 128 -3.78 -5.16 9.11
N VAL A 129 -4.05 -5.01 10.41
CA VAL A 129 -4.27 -3.72 11.05
C VAL A 129 -3.08 -3.40 11.96
N PHE A 130 -2.59 -2.16 11.87
CA PHE A 130 -1.46 -1.66 12.63
C PHE A 130 -1.80 -0.32 13.28
N ASP A 131 -1.05 0.07 14.31
CA ASP A 131 -0.96 1.49 14.66
C ASP A 131 -0.01 2.23 13.71
N GLN A 132 0.07 3.55 13.86
CA GLN A 132 0.89 4.38 12.97
C GLN A 132 2.41 4.20 13.16
N ASP A 133 2.85 3.43 14.13
CA ASP A 133 4.26 3.10 14.37
C ASP A 133 4.60 1.66 13.95
N GLY A 134 3.67 0.97 13.29
CA GLY A 134 3.85 -0.36 12.73
C GLY A 134 3.64 -1.50 13.72
N ARG A 135 3.09 -1.22 14.92
CA ARG A 135 2.72 -2.30 15.84
C ARG A 135 1.48 -3.01 15.34
N TYR A 136 1.59 -4.32 15.16
CA TYR A 136 0.48 -5.19 14.76
C TYR A 136 -0.66 -5.18 15.80
N LEU A 137 -1.90 -5.00 15.32
CA LEU A 137 -3.12 -5.00 16.13
C LEU A 137 -4.03 -6.19 15.83
N ALA A 138 -4.34 -6.44 14.54
CA ALA A 138 -5.30 -7.46 14.14
C ALA A 138 -5.05 -8.02 12.73
N THR A 139 -5.68 -9.16 12.43
CA THR A 139 -5.82 -9.70 11.06
C THR A 139 -7.29 -10.00 10.78
N TRP A 140 -7.75 -9.59 9.59
CA TRP A 140 -9.10 -9.82 9.09
C TRP A 140 -9.06 -10.63 7.78
N ASN A 141 -9.75 -11.77 7.76
CA ASN A 141 -9.72 -12.71 6.62
C ASN A 141 -11.03 -12.74 5.82
N GLN A 142 -12.02 -11.90 6.18
CA GLN A 142 -13.37 -11.92 5.62
C GLN A 142 -13.56 -11.07 4.37
N PHE A 143 -12.49 -10.46 3.81
CA PHE A 143 -12.60 -9.53 2.69
C PHE A 143 -12.04 -10.04 1.35
N GLY A 144 -11.57 -11.29 1.30
CA GLY A 144 -11.03 -11.88 0.07
C GLY A 144 -9.62 -11.37 -0.26
N ARG A 145 -9.37 -11.02 -1.53
CA ARG A 145 -8.08 -10.53 -2.04
C ARG A 145 -8.11 -9.00 -2.17
N PRO A 146 -7.75 -8.25 -1.12
CA PRO A 146 -7.93 -6.81 -1.09
C PRO A 146 -6.98 -6.12 -2.10
N SER A 147 -7.56 -5.56 -3.15
CA SER A 147 -6.85 -4.76 -4.16
C SER A 147 -7.04 -3.26 -3.95
N GLY A 148 -8.08 -2.86 -3.23
CA GLY A 148 -8.35 -1.49 -2.80
C GLY A 148 -9.13 -1.52 -1.49
N ILE A 149 -8.88 -0.55 -0.62
CA ILE A 149 -9.59 -0.36 0.64
C ILE A 149 -9.98 1.10 0.75
N PHE A 150 -11.21 1.35 1.18
CA PHE A 150 -11.68 2.67 1.56
C PHE A 150 -12.42 2.57 2.88
N ILE A 151 -12.22 3.53 3.77
CA ILE A 151 -12.95 3.67 5.04
C ILE A 151 -13.61 5.04 5.03
N ASP A 152 -14.92 5.09 5.26
CA ASP A 152 -15.67 6.33 5.29
C ASP A 152 -15.66 7.01 6.68
N SER A 153 -16.30 8.16 6.81
CA SER A 153 -16.35 8.94 8.06
C SER A 153 -17.13 8.26 9.19
N ASP A 154 -17.90 7.23 8.90
CA ASP A 154 -18.66 6.45 9.87
C ASP A 154 -17.93 5.12 10.21
N ASP A 155 -16.67 5.01 9.80
CA ASP A 155 -15.82 3.81 9.91
C ASP A 155 -16.40 2.56 9.21
N ASN A 156 -17.20 2.74 8.16
CA ASN A 156 -17.51 1.62 7.29
C ASN A 156 -16.34 1.35 6.36
N ILE A 157 -15.92 0.09 6.28
CA ILE A 157 -14.84 -0.35 5.40
C ILE A 157 -15.41 -0.96 4.12
N TYR A 158 -14.88 -0.52 2.98
CA TYR A 158 -15.20 -1.00 1.64
C TYR A 158 -13.95 -1.62 1.04
N VAL A 159 -14.00 -2.90 0.70
CA VAL A 159 -12.85 -3.65 0.18
C VAL A 159 -13.14 -4.18 -1.22
N ALA A 160 -12.35 -3.74 -2.18
CA ALA A 160 -12.41 -4.24 -3.55
C ALA A 160 -11.58 -5.53 -3.67
N ASP A 161 -12.24 -6.63 -3.96
CA ASP A 161 -11.61 -7.90 -4.36
C ASP A 161 -11.68 -8.02 -5.88
N SER A 162 -10.58 -7.73 -6.57
CA SER A 162 -10.52 -7.75 -8.04
C SER A 162 -10.06 -9.09 -8.61
N GLU A 163 -9.57 -10.02 -7.78
CA GLU A 163 -8.83 -11.18 -8.27
C GLU A 163 -9.34 -12.55 -7.81
N SER A 164 -10.22 -12.63 -6.80
CA SER A 164 -10.74 -13.93 -6.34
C SER A 164 -11.45 -14.70 -7.46
N ASN A 165 -11.14 -15.97 -7.58
CA ASN A 165 -11.71 -16.91 -8.54
C ASN A 165 -11.42 -18.35 -8.09
N THR A 166 -11.81 -19.34 -8.89
CA THR A 166 -11.66 -20.77 -8.56
C THR A 166 -10.19 -21.22 -8.38
N ARG A 167 -9.21 -20.47 -8.86
CA ARG A 167 -7.77 -20.76 -8.70
C ARG A 167 -7.13 -19.89 -7.62
N ARG A 168 -7.50 -18.60 -7.58
CA ARG A 168 -6.99 -17.64 -6.61
C ARG A 168 -8.10 -17.41 -5.56
N ASN A 169 -7.89 -17.79 -4.34
CA ASN A 169 -8.84 -17.69 -3.25
C ASN A 169 -10.16 -18.50 -3.53
N PRO A 170 -10.10 -19.84 -3.66
CA PRO A 170 -11.26 -20.67 -3.98
C PRO A 170 -12.41 -20.48 -2.98
N GLY A 171 -13.64 -20.48 -3.48
CA GLY A 171 -14.85 -20.21 -2.67
C GLY A 171 -15.23 -18.73 -2.59
N TRP A 172 -14.41 -17.83 -3.11
CA TRP A 172 -14.65 -16.40 -3.18
C TRP A 172 -14.80 -15.92 -4.62
N GLN A 173 -15.55 -14.83 -4.80
CA GLN A 173 -15.73 -14.17 -6.09
C GLN A 173 -15.31 -12.69 -5.99
N ARG A 174 -14.96 -12.11 -7.13
CA ARG A 174 -14.70 -10.68 -7.27
C ARG A 174 -15.92 -9.86 -6.83
N GLY A 175 -15.68 -8.72 -6.24
CA GLY A 175 -16.73 -7.81 -5.81
C GLY A 175 -16.24 -6.81 -4.77
N ILE A 176 -17.15 -6.00 -4.30
CA ILE A 176 -16.92 -5.09 -3.16
C ILE A 176 -17.57 -5.70 -1.93
N ARG A 177 -16.84 -5.72 -0.82
CA ARG A 177 -17.33 -6.16 0.49
C ARG A 177 -17.35 -5.00 1.45
N VAL A 178 -18.40 -4.93 2.25
CA VAL A 178 -18.61 -3.85 3.20
C VAL A 178 -18.67 -4.44 4.61
N GLY A 179 -18.08 -3.73 5.56
CA GLY A 179 -18.09 -4.07 6.99
C GLY A 179 -17.93 -2.81 7.83
N SER A 180 -17.68 -2.95 9.13
CA SER A 180 -17.27 -1.85 10.02
C SER A 180 -15.81 -2.02 10.43
N ALA A 181 -15.09 -0.93 10.45
CA ALA A 181 -13.69 -0.87 10.89
C ALA A 181 -13.56 -0.82 12.42
#